data_8bdf27bf4b3f0ee47380c03c48d1b31e
#
_entry.id   8bdf27bf4b3f0ee47380c03c48d1b31e
#
_cell.length_a   1.000
_cell.length_b   1.000
_cell.length_c   1.000
_cell.angle_alpha   90.00
_cell.angle_beta   90.00
_cell.angle_gamma   90.00
#
_symmetry.space_group_name_H-M   'P 1'
#
loop_
_entity.id
_entity.type
_entity.pdbx_description
1 polymer ?
#
loop_
_entity_poly.entity_id
_entity_poly.type
_entity_poly.pdbx_seq_one_letter_code
_entity_poly.pdbx_strand_id
1 'polypeptide(L)'
;MPVGFETIVDMYPMDFEEWLWANEIQPEVTQLLRQCLNNETTVPDAIHYRMKQLLLQYVIVGGMPEAIKTFLETHDVNQVKSVQRSIVEEYKADMVKYAKGEDKVRIRECFESIPRQLSKENKKFTYATVKKGGRRSEYVGCLQWIEDAGIIHRCHNVSITELPLSGNAIQDCFKVYMADIGLFISMLDDGTQLDILQGNLLGFKGAIFENIVDDIFGKMGKKLYYYQKTDRLEIDFLFRFRGECTPLECKATTGNAKSLKTLLNHPEKYHVYHAIKLGDYNVGRNEALLTLPFYMAFLLDEL
;
A
#
# COMPACT_ATOMS: atom_id res chain seq x y z
N MET A 1 -24.42 -16.50 16.61
CA MET A 1 -23.97 -16.76 15.21
C MET A 1 -23.89 -18.25 15.02
N PRO A 2 -24.44 -18.83 13.96
CA PRO A 2 -24.30 -20.24 13.65
C PRO A 2 -22.85 -20.52 13.21
N VAL A 3 -22.08 -21.17 14.05
CA VAL A 3 -20.69 -21.53 13.76
C VAL A 3 -20.68 -22.65 12.71
N GLY A 4 -19.98 -22.42 11.59
CA GLY A 4 -19.79 -23.43 10.53
C GLY A 4 -20.86 -23.48 9.44
N PHE A 5 -21.82 -22.54 9.43
CA PHE A 5 -22.89 -22.44 8.42
C PHE A 5 -22.83 -21.17 7.58
N GLU A 6 -21.82 -20.33 7.76
CA GLU A 6 -21.65 -19.07 7.05
C GLU A 6 -20.29 -19.06 6.35
N THR A 7 -20.27 -18.55 5.13
CA THR A 7 -19.03 -18.19 4.43
C THR A 7 -18.91 -16.68 4.47
N ILE A 8 -17.86 -16.19 5.11
CA ILE A 8 -17.56 -14.74 5.15
C ILE A 8 -16.77 -14.43 3.88
N VAL A 9 -17.23 -13.43 3.13
CA VAL A 9 -16.53 -12.90 1.96
C VAL A 9 -16.19 -11.45 2.24
N ASP A 10 -14.91 -11.14 2.26
CA ASP A 10 -14.44 -9.77 2.39
C ASP A 10 -14.61 -9.05 1.04
N MET A 11 -15.17 -7.84 1.08
CA MET A 11 -15.30 -6.97 -0.08
C MET A 11 -14.37 -5.78 0.09
N TYR A 12 -13.50 -5.58 -0.89
CA TYR A 12 -12.55 -4.47 -0.94
C TYR A 12 -13.01 -3.42 -1.95
N PRO A 13 -12.50 -2.19 -1.89
CA PRO A 13 -12.55 -1.26 -3.02
C PRO A 13 -11.95 -1.92 -4.28
N MET A 14 -12.33 -1.46 -5.47
CA MET A 14 -11.83 -2.03 -6.73
C MET A 14 -10.30 -1.98 -6.78
N ASP A 15 -9.69 -3.10 -7.19
CA ASP A 15 -8.25 -3.22 -7.32
C ASP A 15 -7.73 -2.63 -8.66
N PHE A 16 -6.41 -2.72 -8.87
CA PHE A 16 -5.81 -2.18 -10.09
C PHE A 16 -6.20 -2.97 -11.35
N GLU A 17 -6.43 -4.28 -11.26
CA GLU A 17 -6.89 -5.08 -12.41
C GLU A 17 -8.34 -4.72 -12.78
N GLU A 18 -9.22 -4.53 -11.80
CA GLU A 18 -10.60 -4.05 -12.00
C GLU A 18 -10.61 -2.60 -12.56
N TRP A 19 -9.67 -1.75 -12.12
CA TRP A 19 -9.45 -0.45 -12.74
C TRP A 19 -9.06 -0.54 -14.22
N LEU A 20 -8.21 -1.50 -14.58
CA LEU A 20 -7.86 -1.75 -15.97
C LEU A 20 -9.10 -2.16 -16.79
N TRP A 21 -9.95 -3.04 -16.26
CA TRP A 21 -11.20 -3.42 -16.92
C TRP A 21 -12.16 -2.23 -17.10
N ALA A 22 -12.30 -1.40 -16.05
CA ALA A 22 -13.12 -0.20 -16.12
C ALA A 22 -12.62 0.82 -17.16
N ASN A 23 -11.32 0.80 -17.49
CA ASN A 23 -10.71 1.58 -18.57
C ASN A 23 -10.62 0.84 -19.91
N GLU A 24 -11.42 -0.22 -20.09
CA GLU A 24 -11.52 -1.01 -21.33
C GLU A 24 -10.19 -1.66 -21.79
N ILE A 25 -9.26 -1.86 -20.86
CA ILE A 25 -8.01 -2.58 -21.13
C ILE A 25 -8.35 -4.06 -21.32
N GLN A 26 -7.98 -4.59 -22.47
CA GLN A 26 -8.31 -5.97 -22.85
C GLN A 26 -7.52 -6.98 -21.96
N PRO A 27 -8.12 -8.15 -21.63
CA PRO A 27 -7.49 -9.17 -20.79
C PRO A 27 -6.14 -9.68 -21.35
N GLU A 28 -5.95 -9.60 -22.67
CA GLU A 28 -4.69 -9.99 -23.34
C GLU A 28 -3.50 -9.15 -22.85
N VAL A 29 -3.74 -7.90 -22.44
CA VAL A 29 -2.68 -7.04 -21.88
C VAL A 29 -2.24 -7.57 -20.50
N THR A 30 -3.17 -7.90 -19.61
CA THR A 30 -2.85 -8.51 -18.32
C THR A 30 -2.14 -9.86 -18.52
N GLN A 31 -2.61 -10.67 -19.49
CA GLN A 31 -1.95 -11.93 -19.81
C GLN A 31 -0.51 -11.72 -20.33
N LEU A 32 -0.28 -10.72 -21.17
CA LEU A 32 1.07 -10.35 -21.62
C LEU A 32 1.95 -9.91 -20.43
N LEU A 33 1.42 -9.11 -19.51
CA LEU A 33 2.17 -8.71 -18.31
C LEU A 33 2.56 -9.93 -17.45
N ARG A 34 1.66 -10.90 -17.26
CA ARG A 34 1.94 -12.17 -16.58
C ARG A 34 3.03 -12.98 -17.30
N GLN A 35 2.98 -13.03 -18.63
CA GLN A 35 4.03 -13.68 -19.43
C GLN A 35 5.39 -12.97 -19.27
N CYS A 36 5.42 -11.63 -19.30
CA CYS A 36 6.63 -10.87 -19.08
C CYS A 36 7.23 -11.12 -17.68
N LEU A 37 6.37 -11.20 -16.65
CA LEU A 37 6.78 -11.55 -15.28
C LEU A 37 7.37 -12.96 -15.20
N ASN A 38 6.68 -13.95 -15.76
CA ASN A 38 7.10 -15.36 -15.68
C ASN A 38 8.38 -15.64 -16.47
N ASN A 39 8.54 -14.98 -17.63
CA ASN A 39 9.71 -15.13 -18.48
C ASN A 39 10.82 -14.13 -18.15
N GLU A 40 10.56 -13.22 -17.19
CA GLU A 40 11.49 -12.14 -16.80
C GLU A 40 11.95 -11.26 -17.97
N THR A 41 11.05 -11.04 -18.92
CA THR A 41 11.29 -10.25 -20.12
C THR A 41 10.65 -8.86 -20.00
N THR A 42 11.22 -7.88 -20.69
CA THR A 42 10.72 -6.51 -20.70
C THR A 42 9.32 -6.42 -21.33
N VAL A 43 8.45 -5.62 -20.70
CA VAL A 43 7.18 -5.21 -21.28
C VAL A 43 7.45 -4.28 -22.48
N PRO A 44 6.79 -4.45 -23.65
CA PRO A 44 6.95 -3.56 -24.78
C PRO A 44 6.69 -2.09 -24.41
N ASP A 45 7.52 -1.18 -24.90
CA ASP A 45 7.58 0.23 -24.45
C ASP A 45 6.21 0.94 -24.50
N ALA A 46 5.43 0.74 -25.55
CA ALA A 46 4.11 1.37 -25.68
C ALA A 46 3.15 0.91 -24.56
N ILE A 47 3.16 -0.40 -24.23
CA ILE A 47 2.33 -0.96 -23.15
C ILE A 47 2.88 -0.51 -21.81
N HIS A 48 4.20 -0.57 -21.61
CA HIS A 48 4.85 -0.10 -20.38
C HIS A 48 4.48 1.36 -20.08
N TYR A 49 4.58 2.25 -21.07
CA TYR A 49 4.18 3.66 -20.91
C TYR A 49 2.69 3.79 -20.54
N ARG A 50 1.80 3.09 -21.28
CA ARG A 50 0.36 3.15 -21.01
C ARG A 50 0.01 2.65 -19.60
N MET A 51 0.60 1.55 -19.17
CA MET A 51 0.37 0.98 -17.84
C MET A 51 0.85 1.92 -16.72
N LYS A 52 1.97 2.60 -16.91
CA LYS A 52 2.43 3.65 -15.97
C LYS A 52 1.42 4.79 -15.84
N GLN A 53 0.85 5.26 -16.96
CA GLN A 53 -0.16 6.31 -16.95
C GLN A 53 -1.43 5.86 -16.21
N LEU A 54 -1.89 4.64 -16.47
CA LEU A 54 -3.07 4.07 -15.80
C LEU A 54 -2.83 3.89 -14.29
N LEU A 55 -1.63 3.48 -13.87
CA LEU A 55 -1.30 3.41 -12.45
C LEU A 55 -1.32 4.80 -11.78
N LEU A 56 -0.77 5.83 -12.41
CA LEU A 56 -0.81 7.18 -11.87
C LEU A 56 -2.24 7.70 -11.75
N GLN A 57 -3.11 7.41 -12.71
CA GLN A 57 -4.53 7.72 -12.63
C GLN A 57 -5.19 6.97 -11.48
N TYR A 58 -4.91 5.67 -11.32
CA TYR A 58 -5.43 4.87 -10.22
C TYR A 58 -4.97 5.39 -8.85
N VAL A 59 -3.72 5.80 -8.72
CA VAL A 59 -3.20 6.44 -7.48
C VAL A 59 -4.04 7.66 -7.09
N ILE A 60 -4.52 8.43 -8.07
CA ILE A 60 -5.34 9.63 -7.81
C ILE A 60 -6.80 9.28 -7.54
N VAL A 61 -7.35 8.35 -8.29
CA VAL A 61 -8.78 7.99 -8.25
C VAL A 61 -9.06 6.99 -7.12
N GLY A 62 -8.15 6.05 -6.88
CA GLY A 62 -8.36 4.94 -5.95
C GLY A 62 -9.34 3.89 -6.47
N GLY A 63 -9.76 3.00 -5.59
CA GLY A 63 -10.67 1.90 -5.88
C GLY A 63 -12.12 2.14 -5.46
N MET A 64 -12.47 3.30 -4.91
CA MET A 64 -13.85 3.58 -4.52
C MET A 64 -14.76 3.66 -5.75
N PRO A 65 -15.84 2.82 -5.85
CA PRO A 65 -16.64 2.72 -7.07
C PRO A 65 -17.21 4.05 -7.56
N GLU A 66 -17.69 4.90 -6.64
CA GLU A 66 -18.25 6.22 -7.03
C GLU A 66 -17.16 7.18 -7.54
N ALA A 67 -15.94 7.11 -7.00
CA ALA A 67 -14.81 7.88 -7.48
C ALA A 67 -14.39 7.43 -8.89
N ILE A 68 -14.34 6.11 -9.13
CA ILE A 68 -14.04 5.54 -10.45
C ILE A 68 -15.10 5.95 -11.47
N LYS A 69 -16.38 5.77 -11.13
CA LYS A 69 -17.50 6.17 -12.01
C LYS A 69 -17.41 7.64 -12.37
N THR A 70 -17.23 8.52 -11.38
CA THR A 70 -17.08 9.96 -11.60
C THR A 70 -15.92 10.28 -12.54
N PHE A 71 -14.78 9.60 -12.38
CA PHE A 71 -13.63 9.80 -13.26
C PHE A 71 -13.91 9.36 -14.70
N LEU A 72 -14.52 8.19 -14.90
CA LEU A 72 -14.82 7.66 -16.23
C LEU A 72 -15.84 8.52 -16.97
N GLU A 73 -16.81 9.11 -16.25
CA GLU A 73 -17.85 9.97 -16.85
C GLU A 73 -17.34 11.38 -17.16
N THR A 74 -16.46 11.93 -16.32
CA THR A 74 -16.12 13.37 -16.38
C THR A 74 -14.67 13.65 -16.77
N HIS A 75 -13.75 12.72 -16.53
CA HIS A 75 -12.30 12.90 -16.62
C HIS A 75 -11.78 14.12 -15.80
N ASP A 76 -12.53 14.52 -14.76
CA ASP A 76 -12.23 15.67 -13.91
C ASP A 76 -11.78 15.21 -12.52
N VAL A 77 -10.50 15.36 -12.25
CA VAL A 77 -9.90 15.00 -10.96
C VAL A 77 -10.43 15.84 -9.77
N ASN A 78 -10.97 17.04 -10.02
CA ASN A 78 -11.57 17.84 -8.95
C ASN A 78 -12.92 17.29 -8.51
N GLN A 79 -13.72 16.76 -9.45
CA GLN A 79 -14.97 16.10 -9.12
C GLN A 79 -14.68 14.80 -8.36
N VAL A 80 -13.72 14.01 -8.80
CA VAL A 80 -13.25 12.80 -8.09
C VAL A 80 -12.85 13.15 -6.66
N LYS A 81 -12.03 14.20 -6.49
CA LYS A 81 -11.61 14.66 -5.16
C LYS A 81 -12.77 15.05 -4.27
N SER A 82 -13.81 15.68 -4.82
CA SER A 82 -15.01 16.03 -4.07
C SER A 82 -15.75 14.79 -3.56
N VAL A 83 -15.86 13.74 -4.40
CA VAL A 83 -16.44 12.44 -4.01
C VAL A 83 -15.60 11.78 -2.90
N GLN A 84 -14.29 11.69 -3.09
CA GLN A 84 -13.38 11.11 -2.09
C GLN A 84 -13.45 11.83 -0.74
N ARG A 85 -13.49 13.16 -0.75
CA ARG A 85 -13.64 13.96 0.47
C ARG A 85 -14.98 13.72 1.17
N SER A 86 -16.07 13.55 0.41
CA SER A 86 -17.36 13.17 0.99
C SER A 86 -17.28 11.83 1.68
N ILE A 87 -16.65 10.81 1.06
CA ILE A 87 -16.44 9.49 1.66
C ILE A 87 -15.60 9.59 2.95
N VAL A 88 -14.53 10.39 2.94
CA VAL A 88 -13.69 10.63 4.14
C VAL A 88 -14.50 11.28 5.26
N GLU A 89 -15.36 12.25 4.95
CA GLU A 89 -16.24 12.88 5.96
C GLU A 89 -17.30 11.91 6.47
N GLU A 90 -17.85 11.04 5.63
CA GLU A 90 -18.77 9.98 6.04
C GLU A 90 -18.09 8.99 6.98
N TYR A 91 -16.85 8.56 6.71
CA TYR A 91 -16.08 7.73 7.64
C TYR A 91 -15.89 8.41 8.99
N LYS A 92 -15.57 9.71 9.00
CA LYS A 92 -15.46 10.48 10.26
C LYS A 92 -16.78 10.56 11.01
N ALA A 93 -17.90 10.72 10.31
CA ALA A 93 -19.23 10.73 10.91
C ALA A 93 -19.59 9.37 11.53
N ASP A 94 -19.27 8.26 10.85
CA ASP A 94 -19.49 6.91 11.35
C ASP A 94 -18.59 6.58 12.55
N MET A 95 -17.34 7.01 12.56
CA MET A 95 -16.47 6.92 13.74
C MET A 95 -17.11 7.56 14.98
N VAL A 96 -17.75 8.72 14.82
CA VAL A 96 -18.44 9.41 15.91
C VAL A 96 -19.75 8.70 16.29
N LYS A 97 -20.47 8.12 15.34
CA LYS A 97 -21.75 7.45 15.55
C LYS A 97 -21.61 6.13 16.32
N TYR A 98 -20.64 5.30 15.94
CA TYR A 98 -20.52 3.93 16.46
C TYR A 98 -19.56 3.80 17.65
N ALA A 99 -18.64 4.72 17.85
CA ALA A 99 -17.77 4.74 19.03
C ALA A 99 -18.51 5.25 20.29
N LYS A 100 -17.96 4.92 21.47
CA LYS A 100 -18.54 5.32 22.77
C LYS A 100 -17.62 6.30 23.50
N GLY A 101 -18.25 7.25 24.21
CA GLY A 101 -17.54 8.16 25.11
C GLY A 101 -16.42 8.96 24.44
N GLU A 102 -15.25 8.99 25.08
CA GLU A 102 -14.05 9.70 24.62
C GLU A 102 -13.40 9.06 23.39
N ASP A 103 -13.69 7.79 23.10
CA ASP A 103 -13.13 7.07 21.96
C ASP A 103 -13.55 7.68 20.62
N LYS A 104 -14.73 8.36 20.58
CA LYS A 104 -15.20 9.10 19.39
C LYS A 104 -14.17 10.10 18.88
N VAL A 105 -13.59 10.89 19.78
CA VAL A 105 -12.58 11.90 19.44
C VAL A 105 -11.25 11.24 19.11
N ARG A 106 -10.86 10.23 19.90
CA ARG A 106 -9.58 9.53 19.75
C ARG A 106 -9.47 8.75 18.44
N ILE A 107 -10.53 8.06 18.02
CA ILE A 107 -10.57 7.33 16.74
C ILE A 107 -10.37 8.31 15.59
N ARG A 108 -11.09 9.43 15.61
CA ARG A 108 -10.96 10.49 14.61
C ARG A 108 -9.55 11.10 14.61
N GLU A 109 -8.99 11.41 15.79
CA GLU A 109 -7.60 11.90 15.92
C GLU A 109 -6.58 10.91 15.32
N CYS A 110 -6.76 9.59 15.55
CA CYS A 110 -5.92 8.55 14.93
C CYS A 110 -6.01 8.60 13.41
N PHE A 111 -7.23 8.58 12.87
CA PHE A 111 -7.49 8.60 11.43
C PHE A 111 -6.88 9.85 10.76
N GLU A 112 -7.16 11.03 11.29
CA GLU A 112 -6.64 12.30 10.76
C GLU A 112 -5.11 12.43 10.90
N SER A 113 -4.47 11.62 11.75
CA SER A 113 -3.02 11.63 11.90
C SER A 113 -2.28 10.85 10.81
N ILE A 114 -2.95 9.99 10.03
CA ILE A 114 -2.32 9.06 9.07
C ILE A 114 -1.41 9.79 8.07
N PRO A 115 -1.81 10.88 7.40
CA PRO A 115 -0.93 11.59 6.49
C PRO A 115 0.37 12.06 7.16
N ARG A 116 0.28 12.56 8.40
CA ARG A 116 1.46 12.99 9.19
C ARG A 116 2.33 11.83 9.62
N GLN A 117 1.75 10.64 9.88
CA GLN A 117 2.53 9.43 10.19
C GLN A 117 3.37 8.99 9.00
N LEU A 118 2.78 8.98 7.80
CA LEU A 118 3.42 8.56 6.56
C LEU A 118 4.41 9.59 5.99
N SER A 119 4.28 10.87 6.36
CA SER A 119 5.21 11.93 5.91
C SER A 119 6.58 11.91 6.60
N LYS A 120 6.73 11.17 7.70
CA LYS A 120 7.99 11.07 8.40
C LYS A 120 9.00 10.25 7.60
N GLU A 121 10.29 10.52 7.78
CA GLU A 121 11.38 9.70 7.26
C GLU A 121 11.23 8.25 7.77
N ASN A 122 11.07 8.08 9.08
CA ASN A 122 10.67 6.82 9.69
C ASN A 122 9.14 6.78 9.81
N LYS A 123 8.47 6.02 8.95
CA LYS A 123 7.01 5.91 8.88
C LYS A 123 6.38 5.09 10.02
N LYS A 124 7.17 4.68 11.01
CA LYS A 124 6.67 3.99 12.19
C LYS A 124 5.59 4.83 12.88
N PHE A 125 4.46 4.21 13.16
CA PHE A 125 3.36 4.88 13.86
C PHE A 125 3.78 5.25 15.29
N THR A 126 3.50 6.48 15.69
CA THR A 126 3.75 6.96 17.05
C THR A 126 2.53 7.69 17.58
N TYR A 127 2.09 7.33 18.77
CA TYR A 127 0.93 7.96 19.43
C TYR A 127 1.14 9.44 19.75
N ALA A 128 2.38 9.85 19.98
CA ALA A 128 2.74 11.27 20.16
C ALA A 128 2.51 12.12 18.92
N THR A 129 2.46 11.52 17.72
CA THR A 129 2.08 12.22 16.47
C THR A 129 0.57 12.39 16.35
N VAL A 130 -0.23 11.49 16.92
CA VAL A 130 -1.69 11.64 17.00
C VAL A 130 -1.99 12.91 17.81
N LYS A 131 -1.47 12.97 19.03
CA LYS A 131 -1.64 14.12 19.94
C LYS A 131 -0.40 14.27 20.81
N LYS A 132 0.04 15.52 21.06
CA LYS A 132 1.18 15.79 21.96
C LYS A 132 0.92 15.16 23.33
N GLY A 133 1.81 14.24 23.75
CA GLY A 133 1.68 13.49 24.99
C GLY A 133 0.74 12.28 24.91
N GLY A 134 0.18 11.95 23.72
CA GLY A 134 -0.68 10.78 23.53
C GLY A 134 0.05 9.48 23.86
N ARG A 135 -0.64 8.58 24.57
CA ARG A 135 -0.10 7.29 25.04
C ARG A 135 -0.79 6.13 24.33
N ARG A 136 -0.06 5.02 24.19
CA ARG A 136 -0.58 3.78 23.60
C ARG A 136 -1.89 3.32 24.26
N SER A 137 -1.96 3.34 25.59
CA SER A 137 -3.13 2.91 26.37
C SER A 137 -4.42 3.66 26.02
N GLU A 138 -4.30 4.87 25.46
CA GLU A 138 -5.45 5.72 25.10
C GLU A 138 -5.95 5.47 23.67
N TYR A 139 -5.07 4.99 22.77
CA TYR A 139 -5.32 4.98 21.34
C TYR A 139 -5.24 3.60 20.68
N VAL A 140 -4.75 2.56 21.38
CA VAL A 140 -4.57 1.23 20.77
C VAL A 140 -5.88 0.62 20.29
N GLY A 141 -6.95 0.75 21.07
CA GLY A 141 -8.29 0.29 20.70
C GLY A 141 -8.89 1.11 19.54
N CYS A 142 -8.52 2.39 19.46
CA CYS A 142 -8.98 3.27 18.38
C CYS A 142 -8.40 2.85 17.03
N LEU A 143 -7.11 2.52 16.97
CA LEU A 143 -6.49 1.98 15.75
C LEU A 143 -7.07 0.62 15.37
N GLN A 144 -7.30 -0.26 16.33
CA GLN A 144 -7.93 -1.55 16.08
C GLN A 144 -9.32 -1.37 15.46
N TRP A 145 -10.11 -0.43 15.99
CA TRP A 145 -11.44 -0.13 15.45
C TRP A 145 -11.39 0.31 13.98
N ILE A 146 -10.43 1.18 13.61
CA ILE A 146 -10.30 1.68 12.22
C ILE A 146 -9.81 0.55 11.29
N GLU A 147 -8.93 -0.34 11.78
CA GLU A 147 -8.46 -1.52 11.02
C GLU A 147 -9.60 -2.54 10.84
N ASP A 148 -10.37 -2.84 11.90
CA ASP A 148 -11.52 -3.76 11.84
C ASP A 148 -12.63 -3.24 10.90
N ALA A 149 -12.72 -1.91 10.73
CA ALA A 149 -13.60 -1.27 9.76
C ALA A 149 -13.05 -1.32 8.31
N GLY A 150 -11.87 -1.91 8.08
CA GLY A 150 -11.26 -2.02 6.76
C GLY A 150 -10.76 -0.70 6.16
N ILE A 151 -10.57 0.35 6.99
CA ILE A 151 -10.16 1.69 6.53
C ILE A 151 -8.65 1.82 6.44
N ILE A 152 -7.93 1.08 7.29
CA ILE A 152 -6.46 1.07 7.34
C ILE A 152 -5.91 -0.35 7.43
N HIS A 153 -4.63 -0.50 7.09
CA HIS A 153 -3.83 -1.68 7.37
C HIS A 153 -2.67 -1.35 8.30
N ARG A 154 -2.35 -2.28 9.23
CA ARG A 154 -1.13 -2.21 10.03
C ARG A 154 -0.08 -3.16 9.49
N CYS A 155 1.00 -2.59 8.95
CA CYS A 155 2.18 -3.32 8.52
C CYS A 155 3.14 -3.41 9.72
N HIS A 156 3.26 -4.61 10.33
CA HIS A 156 4.08 -4.82 11.52
C HIS A 156 5.55 -5.06 11.17
N ASN A 157 6.44 -4.55 12.02
CA ASN A 157 7.85 -4.95 11.99
C ASN A 157 7.97 -6.40 12.41
N VAL A 158 8.93 -7.12 11.83
CA VAL A 158 9.28 -8.48 12.27
C VAL A 158 10.65 -8.50 12.94
N SER A 159 10.81 -9.40 13.91
CA SER A 159 12.08 -9.58 14.64
C SER A 159 13.16 -10.27 13.80
N ILE A 160 12.73 -11.17 12.91
CA ILE A 160 13.57 -11.93 11.97
C ILE A 160 12.85 -12.07 10.62
N THR A 161 13.63 -12.30 9.57
CA THR A 161 13.15 -12.41 8.18
C THR A 161 12.83 -13.86 7.79
N GLU A 162 12.08 -14.57 8.64
CA GLU A 162 11.72 -15.97 8.47
C GLU A 162 10.21 -16.20 8.52
N LEU A 163 9.75 -17.24 7.83
CA LEU A 163 8.35 -17.69 7.91
C LEU A 163 8.11 -18.51 9.19
N PRO A 164 6.90 -18.42 9.80
CA PRO A 164 5.80 -17.54 9.42
C PRO A 164 6.00 -16.10 9.91
N LEU A 165 5.84 -15.12 9.02
CA LEU A 165 6.03 -13.69 9.36
C LEU A 165 5.12 -13.24 10.50
N SER A 166 3.88 -13.74 10.55
CA SER A 166 2.92 -13.41 11.63
C SER A 166 3.42 -13.81 13.02
N GLY A 167 4.14 -14.93 13.13
CA GLY A 167 4.75 -15.39 14.37
C GLY A 167 5.91 -14.53 14.85
N ASN A 168 6.56 -13.83 13.93
CA ASN A 168 7.72 -12.98 14.19
C ASN A 168 7.35 -11.49 14.32
N ALA A 169 6.06 -11.14 14.21
CA ALA A 169 5.57 -9.77 14.22
C ALA A 169 5.71 -9.11 15.60
N ILE A 170 6.29 -7.93 15.62
CA ILE A 170 6.42 -7.08 16.83
C ILE A 170 5.15 -6.22 16.91
N GLN A 171 4.25 -6.56 17.85
CA GLN A 171 2.91 -5.97 17.93
C GLN A 171 2.89 -4.46 18.14
N ASP A 172 3.91 -3.91 18.83
CA ASP A 172 3.99 -2.49 19.17
C ASP A 172 4.83 -1.66 18.18
N CYS A 173 5.25 -2.29 17.08
CA CYS A 173 6.09 -1.67 16.07
C CYS A 173 5.49 -1.89 14.69
N PHE A 174 4.79 -0.88 14.17
CA PHE A 174 4.09 -0.97 12.89
C PHE A 174 4.03 0.38 12.16
N LYS A 175 3.85 0.31 10.86
CA LYS A 175 3.43 1.40 9.98
C LYS A 175 1.92 1.30 9.76
N VAL A 176 1.26 2.40 9.40
CA VAL A 176 -0.18 2.41 9.10
C VAL A 176 -0.37 2.96 7.71
N TYR A 177 -1.06 2.22 6.85
CA TYR A 177 -1.42 2.62 5.49
C TYR A 177 -2.93 2.72 5.34
N MET A 178 -3.40 3.58 4.45
CA MET A 178 -4.81 3.64 4.06
C MET A 178 -5.14 2.46 3.14
N ALA A 179 -6.27 1.81 3.39
CA ALA A 179 -6.77 0.70 2.57
C ALA A 179 -7.23 1.11 1.16
N ASP A 180 -7.34 2.40 0.90
CA ASP A 180 -7.57 2.96 -0.43
C ASP A 180 -6.65 4.15 -0.69
N ILE A 181 -5.86 4.05 -1.75
CA ILE A 181 -4.86 5.07 -2.11
C ILE A 181 -5.52 6.39 -2.51
N GLY A 182 -6.66 6.37 -3.20
CA GLY A 182 -7.35 7.60 -3.61
C GLY A 182 -7.87 8.39 -2.42
N LEU A 183 -8.39 7.70 -1.40
CA LEU A 183 -8.80 8.35 -0.15
C LEU A 183 -7.59 8.96 0.57
N PHE A 184 -6.44 8.24 0.61
CA PHE A 184 -5.21 8.81 1.17
C PHE A 184 -4.80 10.10 0.45
N ILE A 185 -4.77 10.09 -0.88
CA ILE A 185 -4.41 11.29 -1.68
C ILE A 185 -5.39 12.44 -1.42
N SER A 186 -6.68 12.16 -1.25
CA SER A 186 -7.69 13.19 -0.97
C SER A 186 -7.52 13.89 0.39
N MET A 187 -6.84 13.21 1.34
CA MET A 187 -6.50 13.76 2.66
C MET A 187 -5.25 14.66 2.66
N LEU A 188 -4.50 14.69 1.55
CA LEU A 188 -3.34 15.56 1.38
C LEU A 188 -3.74 16.97 0.93
N ASP A 189 -2.75 17.87 0.84
CA ASP A 189 -2.96 19.26 0.46
C ASP A 189 -3.57 19.41 -0.94
N ASP A 190 -4.24 20.54 -1.16
CA ASP A 190 -4.78 20.89 -2.47
C ASP A 190 -3.66 21.02 -3.51
N GLY A 191 -3.89 20.48 -4.70
CA GLY A 191 -2.90 20.42 -5.78
C GLY A 191 -2.11 19.11 -5.85
N THR A 192 -2.10 18.29 -4.81
CA THR A 192 -1.34 17.02 -4.79
C THR A 192 -1.66 16.11 -5.98
N GLN A 193 -2.93 16.04 -6.42
CA GLN A 193 -3.30 15.22 -7.58
C GLN A 193 -2.63 15.72 -8.88
N LEU A 194 -2.55 17.04 -9.06
CA LEU A 194 -1.85 17.64 -10.21
C LEU A 194 -0.35 17.38 -10.14
N ASP A 195 0.23 17.50 -8.95
CA ASP A 195 1.65 17.21 -8.73
C ASP A 195 1.98 15.74 -9.07
N ILE A 196 1.08 14.80 -8.71
CA ILE A 196 1.19 13.39 -9.09
C ILE A 196 1.20 13.23 -10.62
N LEU A 197 0.23 13.84 -11.32
CA LEU A 197 0.11 13.75 -12.78
C LEU A 197 1.32 14.35 -13.51
N GLN A 198 1.89 15.42 -12.95
CA GLN A 198 3.06 16.09 -13.50
C GLN A 198 4.40 15.46 -13.10
N GLY A 199 4.37 14.44 -12.21
CA GLY A 199 5.58 13.81 -11.68
C GLY A 199 6.34 14.62 -10.62
N ASN A 200 5.74 15.72 -10.12
CA ASN A 200 6.34 16.70 -9.19
C ASN A 200 6.27 16.30 -7.71
N LEU A 201 6.19 15.02 -7.40
CA LEU A 201 6.02 14.48 -6.04
C LEU A 201 7.30 14.57 -5.19
N LEU A 202 7.73 15.76 -4.78
CA LEU A 202 9.04 15.93 -4.14
C LEU A 202 9.15 15.34 -2.73
N GLY A 203 8.20 15.55 -1.84
CA GLY A 203 8.32 15.15 -0.42
C GLY A 203 7.58 13.87 -0.03
N PHE A 204 6.46 13.57 -0.67
CA PHE A 204 5.53 12.47 -0.32
C PHE A 204 5.68 11.22 -1.20
N LYS A 205 6.58 11.25 -2.17
CA LYS A 205 6.73 10.19 -3.18
C LYS A 205 6.88 8.80 -2.56
N GLY A 206 7.73 8.66 -1.55
CA GLY A 206 7.92 7.39 -0.85
C GLY A 206 6.67 6.90 -0.12
N ALA A 207 5.94 7.80 0.55
CA ALA A 207 4.71 7.46 1.26
C ALA A 207 3.61 6.98 0.30
N ILE A 208 3.44 7.66 -0.82
CA ILE A 208 2.45 7.31 -1.84
C ILE A 208 2.75 5.94 -2.46
N PHE A 209 4.01 5.69 -2.82
CA PHE A 209 4.39 4.41 -3.44
C PHE A 209 4.40 3.24 -2.45
N GLU A 210 4.69 3.46 -1.18
CA GLU A 210 4.48 2.41 -0.18
C GLU A 210 2.98 2.17 0.05
N ASN A 211 2.16 3.24 0.15
CA ASN A 211 0.73 3.06 0.36
C ASN A 211 0.05 2.36 -0.83
N ILE A 212 0.40 2.66 -2.09
CA ILE A 212 -0.20 1.95 -3.24
C ILE A 212 0.19 0.46 -3.27
N VAL A 213 1.40 0.11 -2.83
CA VAL A 213 1.80 -1.29 -2.71
C VAL A 213 1.00 -1.99 -1.60
N ASP A 214 0.85 -1.36 -0.43
CA ASP A 214 0.03 -1.90 0.65
C ASP A 214 -1.45 -2.03 0.24
N ASP A 215 -2.01 -1.04 -0.44
CA ASP A 215 -3.37 -1.05 -1.01
C ASP A 215 -3.58 -2.23 -1.96
N ILE A 216 -2.68 -2.42 -2.93
CA ILE A 216 -2.75 -3.53 -3.88
C ILE A 216 -2.70 -4.88 -3.16
N PHE A 217 -1.75 -5.07 -2.24
CA PHE A 217 -1.62 -6.32 -1.49
C PHE A 217 -2.81 -6.57 -0.56
N GLY A 218 -3.32 -5.53 0.10
CA GLY A 218 -4.51 -5.61 0.95
C GLY A 218 -5.73 -6.10 0.16
N LYS A 219 -5.97 -5.57 -1.04
CA LYS A 219 -7.06 -5.98 -1.94
C LYS A 219 -6.90 -7.41 -2.48
N MET A 220 -5.68 -7.92 -2.56
CA MET A 220 -5.40 -9.35 -2.80
C MET A 220 -5.59 -10.24 -1.55
N GLY A 221 -6.02 -9.67 -0.40
CA GLY A 221 -6.13 -10.39 0.86
C GLY A 221 -4.78 -10.77 1.49
N LYS A 222 -3.68 -10.13 1.06
CA LYS A 222 -2.33 -10.43 1.53
C LYS A 222 -1.87 -9.41 2.56
N LYS A 223 -1.36 -9.90 3.69
CA LYS A 223 -0.78 -9.05 4.74
C LYS A 223 0.70 -8.82 4.49
N LEU A 224 1.11 -7.56 4.49
CA LEU A 224 2.49 -7.13 4.43
C LEU A 224 3.07 -6.94 5.85
N TYR A 225 4.38 -7.16 5.93
CA TYR A 225 5.21 -6.87 7.10
C TYR A 225 6.39 -6.00 6.63
N TYR A 226 7.15 -5.42 7.55
CA TYR A 226 8.41 -4.77 7.21
C TYR A 226 9.54 -5.26 8.13
N TYR A 227 10.78 -4.97 7.77
CA TYR A 227 11.91 -5.30 8.62
C TYR A 227 12.76 -4.07 8.86
N GLN A 228 12.89 -3.70 10.11
CA GLN A 228 13.80 -2.65 10.54
C GLN A 228 14.53 -3.11 11.80
N LYS A 229 15.84 -3.34 11.67
CA LYS A 229 16.70 -3.70 12.79
C LYS A 229 17.43 -2.51 13.37
N THR A 230 17.82 -1.57 12.51
CA THR A 230 18.53 -0.32 12.86
C THR A 230 18.07 0.76 11.88
N ASP A 231 18.38 2.03 12.17
CA ASP A 231 18.08 3.16 11.28
C ASP A 231 18.76 3.05 9.91
N ARG A 232 19.75 2.15 9.76
CA ARG A 232 20.49 1.93 8.50
C ARG A 232 20.05 0.68 7.73
N LEU A 233 19.24 -0.17 8.33
CA LEU A 233 18.76 -1.41 7.72
C LEU A 233 17.26 -1.49 7.86
N GLU A 234 16.57 -0.99 6.86
CA GLU A 234 15.13 -1.05 6.71
C GLU A 234 14.77 -1.64 5.35
N ILE A 235 13.80 -2.53 5.33
CA ILE A 235 13.14 -3.11 4.14
C ILE A 235 11.69 -2.67 4.19
N ASP A 236 11.21 -2.06 3.14
CA ASP A 236 9.87 -1.47 3.08
C ASP A 236 8.78 -2.50 3.36
N PHE A 237 8.87 -3.68 2.71
CA PHE A 237 7.93 -4.78 2.90
C PHE A 237 8.59 -6.14 2.89
N LEU A 238 7.95 -7.06 3.62
CA LEU A 238 8.20 -8.51 3.58
C LEU A 238 6.87 -9.21 3.39
N PHE A 239 6.85 -10.22 2.56
CA PHE A 239 5.68 -11.08 2.36
C PHE A 239 6.11 -12.49 1.99
N ARG A 240 5.18 -13.43 2.05
CA ARG A 240 5.42 -14.78 1.55
C ARG A 240 5.17 -14.80 0.05
N PHE A 241 6.17 -15.20 -0.71
CA PHE A 241 6.08 -15.36 -2.16
C PHE A 241 6.80 -16.64 -2.58
N ARG A 242 6.12 -17.51 -3.33
CA ARG A 242 6.63 -18.82 -3.77
C ARG A 242 7.20 -19.67 -2.64
N GLY A 243 6.56 -19.63 -1.47
CA GLY A 243 6.96 -20.40 -0.30
C GLY A 243 8.08 -19.80 0.54
N GLU A 244 8.66 -18.68 0.15
CA GLU A 244 9.80 -18.02 0.81
C GLU A 244 9.41 -16.66 1.42
N CYS A 245 10.20 -16.22 2.42
CA CYS A 245 10.16 -14.84 2.90
C CYS A 245 10.85 -13.95 1.86
N THR A 246 10.07 -13.12 1.17
CA THR A 246 10.57 -12.28 0.08
C THR A 246 10.52 -10.80 0.47
N PRO A 247 11.67 -10.13 0.55
CA PRO A 247 11.74 -8.68 0.71
C PRO A 247 11.31 -7.95 -0.56
N LEU A 248 10.56 -6.86 -0.36
CA LEU A 248 10.13 -5.97 -1.42
C LEU A 248 10.50 -4.54 -1.04
N GLU A 249 11.17 -3.85 -1.94
CA GLU A 249 11.60 -2.45 -1.79
C GLU A 249 10.93 -1.57 -2.82
N CYS A 250 10.36 -0.46 -2.38
CA CYS A 250 9.73 0.55 -3.22
C CYS A 250 10.72 1.67 -3.56
N LYS A 251 11.01 1.88 -4.83
CA LYS A 251 11.87 2.97 -5.28
C LYS A 251 11.14 3.91 -6.23
N ALA A 252 10.74 5.04 -5.70
CA ALA A 252 10.07 6.08 -6.47
C ALA A 252 10.94 6.72 -7.58
N THR A 253 12.24 6.52 -7.52
CA THR A 253 13.25 6.93 -8.52
C THR A 253 14.28 5.83 -8.70
N THR A 254 15.12 5.93 -9.73
CA THR A 254 16.27 5.04 -9.92
C THR A 254 17.24 5.17 -8.73
N GLY A 255 17.20 4.23 -7.80
CA GLY A 255 18.02 4.23 -6.59
C GLY A 255 18.62 2.87 -6.29
N ASN A 256 19.72 2.86 -5.54
CA ASN A 256 20.36 1.64 -5.05
C ASN A 256 19.55 1.07 -3.87
N ALA A 257 19.17 -0.19 -3.96
CA ALA A 257 18.54 -0.94 -2.86
C ALA A 257 19.61 -1.50 -1.92
N LYS A 258 20.26 -0.63 -1.12
CA LYS A 258 21.38 -1.02 -0.24
C LYS A 258 20.94 -2.05 0.80
N SER A 259 19.75 -1.88 1.39
CA SER A 259 19.22 -2.80 2.39
C SER A 259 18.94 -4.17 1.80
N LEU A 260 18.32 -4.27 0.60
CA LEU A 260 18.14 -5.55 -0.10
C LEU A 260 19.47 -6.24 -0.38
N LYS A 261 20.47 -5.51 -0.88
CA LYS A 261 21.81 -6.07 -1.11
C LYS A 261 22.44 -6.60 0.18
N THR A 262 22.22 -5.92 1.32
CA THR A 262 22.72 -6.40 2.61
C THR A 262 22.07 -7.74 2.99
N LEU A 263 20.77 -7.92 2.79
CA LEU A 263 20.09 -9.19 3.06
C LEU A 263 20.58 -10.29 2.12
N LEU A 264 20.61 -10.03 0.82
CA LEU A 264 21.00 -10.99 -0.22
C LEU A 264 22.47 -11.44 -0.10
N ASN A 265 23.36 -10.55 0.38
CA ASN A 265 24.78 -10.87 0.59
C ASN A 265 25.05 -11.69 1.87
N HIS A 266 24.04 -11.84 2.74
CA HIS A 266 24.15 -12.60 3.99
C HIS A 266 22.97 -13.56 4.17
N PRO A 267 22.72 -14.49 3.22
CA PRO A 267 21.56 -15.39 3.26
C PRO A 267 21.60 -16.32 4.48
N GLU A 268 22.77 -16.68 4.98
CA GLU A 268 22.96 -17.46 6.20
C GLU A 268 22.42 -16.78 7.47
N LYS A 269 22.32 -15.44 7.43
CA LYS A 269 21.88 -14.63 8.58
C LYS A 269 20.44 -14.19 8.49
N TYR A 270 19.96 -13.91 7.27
CA TYR A 270 18.65 -13.31 7.02
C TYR A 270 17.66 -14.29 6.39
N HIS A 271 18.11 -15.48 5.97
CA HIS A 271 17.30 -16.48 5.27
C HIS A 271 16.53 -15.92 4.07
N VAL A 272 17.19 -14.99 3.36
CA VAL A 272 16.65 -14.30 2.16
C VAL A 272 17.48 -14.69 0.97
N TYR A 273 16.86 -15.33 -0.01
CA TYR A 273 17.53 -15.84 -1.22
C TYR A 273 17.12 -15.08 -2.47
N HIS A 274 15.93 -14.48 -2.45
CA HIS A 274 15.39 -13.66 -3.54
C HIS A 274 14.78 -12.38 -2.98
N ALA A 275 14.76 -11.34 -3.80
CA ALA A 275 14.16 -10.06 -3.43
C ALA A 275 13.49 -9.41 -4.65
N ILE A 276 12.53 -8.55 -4.39
CA ILE A 276 11.80 -7.79 -5.42
C ILE A 276 12.04 -6.29 -5.19
N LYS A 277 12.28 -5.58 -6.27
CA LYS A 277 12.33 -4.12 -6.27
C LYS A 277 11.27 -3.57 -7.21
N LEU A 278 10.32 -2.82 -6.67
CA LEU A 278 9.33 -2.07 -7.43
C LEU A 278 9.82 -0.64 -7.68
N GLY A 279 9.61 -0.14 -8.90
CA GLY A 279 10.03 1.21 -9.21
C GLY A 279 9.67 1.68 -10.62
N ASP A 280 10.27 2.79 -11.03
CA ASP A 280 10.17 3.32 -12.39
C ASP A 280 11.16 2.61 -13.32
N TYR A 281 10.95 1.30 -13.46
CA TYR A 281 11.78 0.40 -14.25
C TYR A 281 10.89 -0.46 -15.14
N ASN A 282 11.48 -1.13 -16.12
CA ASN A 282 10.85 -2.27 -16.78
C ASN A 282 11.22 -3.57 -16.05
N VAL A 283 10.66 -4.71 -16.46
CA VAL A 283 11.00 -6.02 -15.92
C VAL A 283 12.47 -6.32 -16.19
N GLY A 284 13.16 -6.81 -15.17
CA GLY A 284 14.55 -7.23 -15.29
C GLY A 284 15.00 -8.03 -14.07
N ARG A 285 15.99 -8.90 -14.25
CA ARG A 285 16.61 -9.65 -13.16
C ARG A 285 18.12 -9.41 -13.13
N ASN A 286 18.64 -9.27 -11.94
CA ASN A 286 20.06 -9.29 -11.68
C ASN A 286 20.30 -10.26 -10.52
N GLU A 287 20.76 -11.47 -10.82
CA GLU A 287 20.94 -12.57 -9.87
C GLU A 287 19.67 -12.86 -9.06
N ALA A 288 19.71 -12.62 -7.76
CA ALA A 288 18.62 -12.85 -6.83
C ALA A 288 17.57 -11.69 -6.76
N LEU A 289 17.85 -10.56 -7.46
CA LEU A 289 17.01 -9.38 -7.42
C LEU A 289 16.14 -9.26 -8.68
N LEU A 290 14.84 -9.45 -8.53
CA LEU A 290 13.84 -9.16 -9.57
C LEU A 290 13.42 -7.69 -9.48
N THR A 291 13.50 -6.97 -10.59
CA THR A 291 13.03 -5.58 -10.71
C THR A 291 11.76 -5.55 -11.53
N LEU A 292 10.72 -4.88 -11.03
CA LEU A 292 9.43 -4.77 -11.68
C LEU A 292 8.93 -3.32 -11.64
N PRO A 293 8.14 -2.91 -12.65
CA PRO A 293 7.40 -1.66 -12.55
C PRO A 293 6.27 -1.77 -11.51
N PHE A 294 5.95 -0.67 -10.84
CA PHE A 294 4.91 -0.64 -9.80
C PHE A 294 3.57 -1.21 -10.26
N TYR A 295 3.18 -0.97 -11.52
CA TYR A 295 1.91 -1.45 -12.06
C TYR A 295 1.83 -2.98 -12.16
N MET A 296 2.92 -3.71 -11.94
CA MET A 296 2.92 -5.18 -11.90
C MET A 296 2.81 -5.74 -10.48
N ALA A 297 2.66 -4.90 -9.46
CA ALA A 297 2.55 -5.35 -8.08
C ALA A 297 1.35 -6.30 -7.86
N PHE A 298 0.22 -6.08 -8.55
CA PHE A 298 -0.97 -6.94 -8.48
C PHE A 298 -0.77 -8.34 -9.07
N LEU A 299 0.31 -8.55 -9.81
CA LEU A 299 0.67 -9.86 -10.37
C LEU A 299 1.52 -10.71 -9.39
N LEU A 300 1.91 -10.15 -8.24
CA LEU A 300 2.64 -10.87 -7.19
C LEU A 300 1.70 -11.72 -6.32
N ASP A 301 0.58 -12.10 -6.88
CA ASP A 301 -0.28 -13.14 -6.34
C ASP A 301 0.40 -14.49 -6.57
N GLU A 302 0.37 -15.38 -5.55
CA GLU A 302 0.87 -16.73 -5.73
C GLU A 302 -0.11 -17.49 -6.65
N LEU A 303 0.39 -17.93 -7.77
CA LEU A 303 -0.26 -18.94 -8.59
C LEU A 303 -0.14 -20.30 -7.92
#